data_062e7a33caabb7d3b1746ed42217f0a9
#
_entry.id   062e7a33caabb7d3b1746ed42217f0a9
#
_cell.length_a   1.000
_cell.length_b   1.000
_cell.length_c   1.000
_cell.angle_alpha   90.00
_cell.angle_beta   90.00
_cell.angle_gamma   90.00
#
_symmetry.space_group_name_H-M   'P 1'
#
loop_
_entity.id
_entity.type
_entity.pdbx_description
1 polymer ?
#
loop_
_entity_poly.entity_id
_entity_poly.type
_entity_poly.pdbx_seq_one_letter_code
_entity_poly.pdbx_strand_id
1 'polypeptide(L)'
;MTIEMEKRAFSVNIVGAGGIASWVLHGLIRPLRRFAQVTGSSVTIRLYDSDSVDDDNVHHQNFRPSDVGKAKVDALCGELEEFQCEEITLLPCEWDVRKESDMDEADLTVVAVDSPDARELVISSSKAGKWAICTCAGDSFMFLTEESSKQSISMVVENAQ
;
A
#
# COMPACT_ATOMS: atom_id res chain seq x y z
N MET A 1 31.60 5.09 -17.49
CA MET A 1 31.51 5.12 -16.02
C MET A 1 30.31 4.30 -15.66
N THR A 2 30.50 3.03 -15.32
CA THR A 2 29.41 2.14 -14.90
C THR A 2 29.17 2.46 -13.43
N ILE A 3 28.00 3.02 -13.12
CA ILE A 3 27.60 3.19 -11.73
C ILE A 3 27.17 1.79 -11.27
N GLU A 4 28.01 1.09 -10.52
CA GLU A 4 27.58 -0.09 -9.79
C GLU A 4 26.60 0.36 -8.73
N MET A 5 25.31 0.16 -8.98
CA MET A 5 24.28 0.35 -7.96
C MET A 5 24.36 -0.83 -6.99
N GLU A 6 24.49 -0.52 -5.72
CA GLU A 6 24.54 -1.51 -4.65
C GLU A 6 23.19 -2.26 -4.62
N LYS A 7 23.22 -3.59 -4.71
CA LYS A 7 22.04 -4.44 -4.59
C LYS A 7 21.44 -4.25 -3.22
N ARG A 8 20.17 -3.85 -3.15
CA ARG A 8 19.46 -3.59 -1.91
C ARG A 8 18.14 -4.36 -1.87
N ALA A 9 17.79 -4.87 -0.70
CA ALA A 9 16.42 -5.29 -0.43
C ALA A 9 15.60 -4.02 -0.13
N PHE A 10 14.51 -3.82 -0.87
CA PHE A 10 13.58 -2.71 -0.69
C PHE A 10 12.21 -3.25 -0.28
N SER A 11 11.59 -2.65 0.71
CA SER A 11 10.32 -3.10 1.25
C SER A 11 9.27 -2.00 1.20
N VAL A 12 8.05 -2.38 0.81
CA VAL A 12 6.89 -1.51 0.73
C VAL A 12 5.75 -2.12 1.53
N ASN A 13 5.17 -1.35 2.44
CA ASN A 13 3.91 -1.69 3.07
C ASN A 13 2.79 -0.88 2.40
N ILE A 14 1.67 -1.54 2.11
CA ILE A 14 0.42 -0.90 1.67
C ILE A 14 -0.63 -1.23 2.73
N VAL A 15 -1.10 -0.22 3.44
CA VAL A 15 -2.11 -0.36 4.49
C VAL A 15 -3.47 0.01 3.92
N GLY A 16 -4.36 -0.97 3.83
CA GLY A 16 -5.65 -0.94 3.14
C GLY A 16 -5.57 -1.56 1.74
N ALA A 17 -6.58 -2.34 1.39
CA ALA A 17 -6.76 -2.97 0.07
C ALA A 17 -8.08 -2.55 -0.61
N GLY A 18 -8.60 -1.39 -0.24
CA GLY A 18 -9.83 -0.83 -0.80
C GLY A 18 -9.64 -0.12 -2.15
N GLY A 19 -10.56 0.80 -2.45
CA GLY A 19 -10.63 1.48 -3.75
C GLY A 19 -9.32 2.12 -4.20
N ILE A 20 -8.68 2.91 -3.33
CA ILE A 20 -7.43 3.59 -3.68
C ILE A 20 -6.28 2.59 -3.83
N ALA A 21 -6.10 1.70 -2.85
CA ALA A 21 -4.96 0.79 -2.82
C ALA A 21 -4.98 -0.21 -3.98
N SER A 22 -6.16 -0.68 -4.40
CA SER A 22 -6.30 -1.59 -5.53
C SER A 22 -5.77 -0.99 -6.84
N TRP A 23 -5.96 0.32 -7.06
CA TRP A 23 -5.40 1.03 -8.21
C TRP A 23 -3.94 1.41 -8.02
N VAL A 24 -3.54 1.84 -6.82
CA VAL A 24 -2.16 2.22 -6.50
C VAL A 24 -1.22 1.03 -6.70
N LEU A 25 -1.59 -0.15 -6.21
CA LEU A 25 -0.77 -1.35 -6.36
C LEU A 25 -0.53 -1.70 -7.83
N HIS A 26 -1.57 -1.65 -8.67
CA HIS A 26 -1.45 -1.85 -10.12
C HIS A 26 -0.51 -0.82 -10.78
N GLY A 27 -0.57 0.43 -10.33
CA GLY A 27 0.31 1.49 -10.82
C GLY A 27 1.77 1.31 -10.38
N LEU A 28 2.00 0.80 -9.17
CA LEU A 28 3.33 0.66 -8.58
C LEU A 28 4.09 -0.59 -9.04
N ILE A 29 3.40 -1.71 -9.32
CA ILE A 29 4.06 -3.00 -9.55
C ILE A 29 5.03 -2.96 -10.74
N ARG A 30 4.65 -2.33 -11.84
CA ARG A 30 5.48 -2.25 -13.05
C ARG A 30 6.74 -1.39 -12.88
N PRO A 31 6.66 -0.15 -12.33
CA PRO A 31 7.84 0.64 -11.99
C PRO A 31 8.78 -0.06 -11.00
N LEU A 32 8.24 -0.69 -9.96
CA LEU A 32 9.03 -1.41 -8.96
C LEU A 32 9.74 -2.62 -9.58
N ARG A 33 9.05 -3.39 -10.42
CA ARG A 33 9.67 -4.48 -11.17
C ARG A 33 10.80 -3.97 -12.07
N ARG A 34 10.57 -2.87 -12.78
CA ARG A 34 11.61 -2.26 -13.61
C ARG A 34 12.81 -1.78 -12.79
N PHE A 35 12.56 -1.14 -11.66
CA PHE A 35 13.59 -0.75 -10.71
C PHE A 35 14.41 -1.97 -10.25
N ALA A 36 13.76 -3.02 -9.78
CA ALA A 36 14.39 -4.24 -9.32
C ALA A 36 15.29 -4.86 -10.41
N GLN A 37 14.79 -4.98 -11.63
CA GLN A 37 15.54 -5.52 -12.78
C GLN A 37 16.78 -4.68 -13.15
N VAL A 38 16.66 -3.35 -13.13
CA VAL A 38 17.76 -2.45 -13.50
C VAL A 38 18.85 -2.39 -12.44
N THR A 39 18.43 -2.42 -11.16
CA THR A 39 19.36 -2.29 -10.03
C THR A 39 19.89 -3.63 -9.54
N GLY A 40 19.26 -4.75 -9.92
CA GLY A 40 19.47 -6.07 -9.32
C GLY A 40 19.04 -6.16 -7.86
N SER A 41 18.17 -5.23 -7.41
CA SER A 41 17.60 -5.20 -6.07
C SER A 41 16.41 -6.15 -5.96
N SER A 42 16.04 -6.56 -4.74
CA SER A 42 14.78 -7.24 -4.48
C SER A 42 13.75 -6.26 -3.90
N VAL A 43 12.47 -6.46 -4.21
CA VAL A 43 11.36 -5.67 -3.67
C VAL A 43 10.32 -6.60 -3.05
N THR A 44 10.00 -6.37 -1.80
CA THR A 44 8.89 -7.05 -1.10
C THR A 44 7.77 -6.06 -0.86
N ILE A 45 6.57 -6.38 -1.31
CA ILE A 45 5.37 -5.57 -1.09
C ILE A 45 4.44 -6.35 -0.17
N ARG A 46 4.10 -5.79 1.00
CA ARG A 46 3.12 -6.35 1.93
C ARG A 46 1.84 -5.54 1.84
N LEU A 47 0.73 -6.22 1.69
CA LEU A 47 -0.59 -5.62 1.58
C LEU A 47 -1.43 -6.02 2.80
N TYR A 48 -1.84 -5.05 3.63
CA TYR A 48 -2.56 -5.26 4.88
C TYR A 48 -4.01 -4.84 4.76
N ASP A 49 -4.94 -5.77 4.98
CA ASP A 49 -6.38 -5.53 5.06
C ASP A 49 -7.06 -6.79 5.59
N SER A 50 -8.03 -6.66 6.49
CA SER A 50 -8.77 -7.80 7.04
C SER A 50 -10.06 -8.11 6.31
N ASP A 51 -10.48 -7.25 5.36
CA ASP A 51 -11.76 -7.37 4.68
C ASP A 51 -11.76 -8.41 3.56
N SER A 52 -12.96 -8.91 3.29
CA SER A 52 -13.25 -9.68 2.08
C SER A 52 -13.91 -8.80 1.02
N VAL A 53 -13.78 -9.21 -0.22
CA VAL A 53 -14.46 -8.58 -1.36
C VAL A 53 -15.96 -8.87 -1.28
N ASP A 54 -16.78 -7.83 -1.33
CA ASP A 54 -18.23 -7.93 -1.44
C ASP A 54 -18.74 -7.45 -2.83
N ASP A 55 -20.03 -7.61 -3.08
CA ASP A 55 -20.64 -7.22 -4.36
C ASP A 55 -20.52 -5.70 -4.61
N ASP A 56 -20.61 -4.86 -3.57
CA ASP A 56 -20.49 -3.41 -3.70
C ASP A 56 -19.05 -3.01 -4.07
N ASN A 57 -18.05 -3.74 -3.57
CA ASN A 57 -16.65 -3.48 -3.89
C ASN A 57 -16.36 -3.63 -5.39
N VAL A 58 -17.00 -4.58 -6.07
CA VAL A 58 -16.82 -4.82 -7.52
C VAL A 58 -17.23 -3.59 -8.36
N HIS A 59 -18.17 -2.78 -7.87
CA HIS A 59 -18.63 -1.58 -8.58
C HIS A 59 -17.76 -0.33 -8.36
N HIS A 60 -16.99 -0.28 -7.26
CA HIS A 60 -16.28 0.93 -6.81
C HIS A 60 -14.77 0.75 -6.63
N GLN A 61 -14.30 -0.50 -6.63
CA GLN A 61 -12.91 -0.85 -6.43
C GLN A 61 -12.43 -1.72 -7.59
N ASN A 62 -11.14 -1.96 -7.69
CA ASN A 62 -10.57 -2.75 -8.78
C ASN A 62 -10.62 -4.26 -8.47
N PHE A 63 -11.83 -4.80 -8.26
CA PHE A 63 -12.09 -6.22 -8.08
C PHE A 63 -13.00 -6.77 -9.18
N ARG A 64 -12.93 -8.08 -9.42
CA ARG A 64 -13.77 -8.79 -10.37
C ARG A 64 -14.94 -9.47 -9.66
N PRO A 65 -16.05 -9.74 -10.33
CA PRO A 65 -17.15 -10.54 -9.75
C PRO A 65 -16.70 -11.91 -9.23
N SER A 66 -15.66 -12.49 -9.82
CA SER A 66 -15.06 -13.78 -9.39
C SER A 66 -14.25 -13.67 -8.08
N ASP A 67 -14.04 -12.46 -7.57
CA ASP A 67 -13.28 -12.23 -6.34
C ASP A 67 -14.17 -12.08 -5.12
N VAL A 68 -15.49 -11.95 -5.31
CA VAL A 68 -16.46 -11.88 -4.21
C VAL A 68 -16.31 -13.07 -3.26
N GLY A 69 -16.16 -12.76 -1.97
CA GLY A 69 -15.92 -13.71 -0.90
C GLY A 69 -14.45 -14.06 -0.63
N LYS A 70 -13.51 -13.63 -1.48
CA LYS A 70 -12.07 -13.76 -1.18
C LYS A 70 -11.61 -12.64 -0.26
N ALA A 71 -10.54 -12.86 0.51
CA ALA A 71 -9.84 -11.77 1.16
C ALA A 71 -9.37 -10.74 0.11
N LYS A 72 -9.54 -9.44 0.38
CA LYS A 72 -9.14 -8.38 -0.55
C LYS A 72 -7.65 -8.46 -0.93
N VAL A 73 -6.80 -8.74 0.07
CA VAL A 73 -5.35 -8.89 -0.13
C VAL A 73 -5.01 -10.07 -1.04
N ASP A 74 -5.71 -11.19 -0.90
CA ASP A 74 -5.50 -12.36 -1.75
C ASP A 74 -5.97 -12.13 -3.18
N ALA A 75 -7.13 -11.47 -3.35
CA ALA A 75 -7.65 -11.14 -4.67
C ALA A 75 -6.67 -10.27 -5.45
N LEU A 76 -6.12 -9.19 -4.82
CA LEU A 76 -5.17 -8.29 -5.46
C LEU A 76 -3.82 -8.96 -5.71
N CYS A 77 -3.28 -9.71 -4.76
CA CYS A 77 -2.01 -10.43 -4.96
C CYS A 77 -2.14 -11.50 -6.05
N GLY A 78 -3.27 -12.20 -6.11
CA GLY A 78 -3.55 -13.21 -7.14
C GLY A 78 -3.70 -12.60 -8.54
N GLU A 79 -4.33 -11.43 -8.67
CA GLU A 79 -4.43 -10.73 -9.94
C GLU A 79 -3.06 -10.27 -10.47
N LEU A 80 -2.14 -9.96 -9.57
CA LEU A 80 -0.79 -9.48 -9.90
C LEU A 80 0.27 -10.59 -9.87
N GLU A 81 -0.13 -11.86 -9.75
CA GLU A 81 0.78 -13.01 -9.68
C GLU A 81 1.76 -13.04 -10.86
N GLU A 82 1.33 -12.64 -12.05
CA GLU A 82 2.18 -12.59 -13.26
C GLU A 82 3.37 -11.62 -13.13
N PHE A 83 3.31 -10.65 -12.21
CA PHE A 83 4.38 -9.71 -11.96
C PHE A 83 5.38 -10.19 -10.90
N GLN A 84 5.04 -11.23 -10.15
CA GLN A 84 5.97 -11.85 -9.21
C GLN A 84 7.11 -12.53 -9.97
N CYS A 85 8.30 -12.41 -9.46
CA CYS A 85 9.52 -12.99 -10.00
C CYS A 85 10.55 -13.09 -8.87
N GLU A 86 11.78 -13.50 -9.18
CA GLU A 86 12.84 -13.60 -8.18
C GLU A 86 13.09 -12.29 -7.42
N GLU A 87 12.91 -11.14 -8.12
CA GLU A 87 13.16 -9.81 -7.56
C GLU A 87 11.91 -9.15 -6.94
N ILE A 88 10.70 -9.63 -7.23
CA ILE A 88 9.43 -9.05 -6.74
C ILE A 88 8.61 -10.09 -5.99
N THR A 89 8.30 -9.81 -4.73
CA THR A 89 7.43 -10.64 -3.89
C THR A 89 6.23 -9.82 -3.42
N LEU A 90 5.02 -10.35 -3.61
CA LEU A 90 3.78 -9.83 -3.04
C LEU A 90 3.37 -10.70 -1.85
N LEU A 91 3.08 -10.11 -0.72
CA LEU A 91 2.70 -10.81 0.51
C LEU A 91 1.32 -10.30 0.98
N PRO A 92 0.26 -11.11 0.87
CA PRO A 92 -1.02 -10.81 1.45
C PRO A 92 -0.96 -10.96 2.97
N CYS A 93 -1.49 -9.98 3.69
CA CYS A 93 -1.55 -9.91 5.14
C CYS A 93 -3.01 -9.67 5.54
N GLU A 94 -3.75 -10.74 5.85
CA GLU A 94 -5.19 -10.70 6.16
C GLU A 94 -5.47 -10.16 7.57
N TRP A 95 -4.94 -9.00 7.91
CA TRP A 95 -5.23 -8.32 9.18
C TRP A 95 -5.07 -6.81 9.07
N ASP A 96 -5.77 -6.08 9.94
CA ASP A 96 -5.66 -4.64 10.06
C ASP A 96 -4.41 -4.24 10.84
N VAL A 97 -3.81 -3.13 10.45
CA VAL A 97 -2.75 -2.49 11.20
C VAL A 97 -3.38 -1.61 12.29
N ARG A 98 -3.45 -2.11 13.53
CA ARG A 98 -4.04 -1.44 14.70
C ARG A 98 -3.01 -1.00 15.73
N LYS A 99 -1.80 -1.51 15.66
CA LYS A 99 -0.64 -1.17 16.49
C LYS A 99 0.64 -1.37 15.68
N GLU A 100 1.73 -0.75 16.09
CA GLU A 100 3.00 -0.81 15.37
C GLU A 100 3.52 -2.24 15.16
N SER A 101 3.22 -3.17 16.09
CA SER A 101 3.64 -4.58 15.97
C SER A 101 2.90 -5.36 14.88
N ASP A 102 1.78 -4.84 14.36
CA ASP A 102 1.00 -5.50 13.31
C ASP A 102 1.60 -5.26 11.91
N MET A 103 2.59 -4.38 11.82
CA MET A 103 3.26 -4.00 10.60
C MET A 103 4.75 -4.33 10.68
N ASP A 104 5.30 -4.86 9.60
CA ASP A 104 6.74 -5.04 9.45
C ASP A 104 7.42 -3.71 9.11
N GLU A 105 8.73 -3.62 9.39
CA GLU A 105 9.54 -2.49 8.97
C GLU A 105 9.61 -2.41 7.44
N ALA A 106 9.50 -1.20 6.90
CA ALA A 106 9.53 -0.94 5.48
C ALA A 106 10.31 0.34 5.13
N ASP A 107 10.82 0.40 3.90
CA ASP A 107 11.44 1.61 3.35
C ASP A 107 10.37 2.65 2.98
N LEU A 108 9.18 2.17 2.61
CA LEU A 108 8.03 3.01 2.25
C LEU A 108 6.73 2.37 2.76
N THR A 109 5.86 3.17 3.37
CA THR A 109 4.50 2.77 3.72
C THR A 109 3.48 3.66 3.03
N VAL A 110 2.61 3.06 2.23
CA VAL A 110 1.46 3.73 1.60
C VAL A 110 0.22 3.44 2.43
N VAL A 111 -0.48 4.49 2.86
CA VAL A 111 -1.70 4.38 3.66
C VAL A 111 -2.89 4.77 2.79
N ALA A 112 -3.80 3.83 2.58
CA ALA A 112 -4.98 3.99 1.75
C ALA A 112 -6.26 3.53 2.47
N VAL A 113 -6.33 3.78 3.77
CA VAL A 113 -7.49 3.53 4.62
C VAL A 113 -8.19 4.84 4.97
N ASP A 114 -9.45 4.76 5.33
CA ASP A 114 -10.26 5.87 5.82
C ASP A 114 -10.12 6.12 7.34
N SER A 115 -9.62 5.14 8.10
CA SER A 115 -9.42 5.23 9.55
C SER A 115 -8.35 6.28 9.93
N PRO A 116 -8.70 7.33 10.70
CA PRO A 116 -7.74 8.30 11.22
C PRO A 116 -6.69 7.65 12.12
N ASP A 117 -7.12 6.72 12.98
CA ASP A 117 -6.25 6.04 13.93
C ASP A 117 -5.14 5.26 13.20
N ALA A 118 -5.49 4.57 12.11
CA ALA A 118 -4.50 3.86 11.30
C ALA A 118 -3.54 4.82 10.59
N ARG A 119 -4.02 5.98 10.13
CA ARG A 119 -3.16 7.03 9.54
C ARG A 119 -2.20 7.60 10.57
N GLU A 120 -2.69 7.96 11.77
CA GLU A 120 -1.87 8.49 12.86
C GLU A 120 -0.82 7.46 13.31
N LEU A 121 -1.23 6.20 13.44
CA LEU A 121 -0.33 5.10 13.77
C LEU A 121 0.85 5.02 12.79
N VAL A 122 0.59 5.01 11.49
CA VAL A 122 1.65 4.90 10.48
C VAL A 122 2.56 6.13 10.50
N ILE A 123 2.00 7.35 10.58
CA ILE A 123 2.80 8.59 10.64
C ILE A 123 3.75 8.60 11.83
N SER A 124 3.32 8.07 12.97
CA SER A 124 4.10 8.04 14.22
C SER A 124 5.00 6.82 14.34
N SER A 125 4.84 5.81 13.49
CA SER A 125 5.59 4.56 13.58
C SER A 125 7.02 4.68 13.07
N SER A 126 7.96 4.16 13.84
CA SER A 126 9.36 4.03 13.42
C SER A 126 9.55 2.99 12.29
N LYS A 127 8.60 2.08 12.11
CA LYS A 127 8.63 1.00 11.11
C LYS A 127 8.16 1.43 9.72
N ALA A 128 7.48 2.57 9.61
CA ALA A 128 6.88 3.00 8.34
C ALA A 128 7.91 3.42 7.28
N GLY A 129 9.14 3.72 7.68
CA GLY A 129 10.13 4.34 6.82
C GLY A 129 9.63 5.70 6.31
N LYS A 130 9.74 5.96 5.01
CA LYS A 130 8.97 7.04 4.39
C LYS A 130 7.51 6.65 4.28
N TRP A 131 6.61 7.63 4.36
CA TRP A 131 5.19 7.33 4.23
C TRP A 131 4.48 8.25 3.24
N ALA A 132 3.39 7.72 2.68
CA ALA A 132 2.47 8.47 1.84
C ALA A 132 1.03 8.11 2.22
N ILE A 133 0.19 9.11 2.42
CA ILE A 133 -1.25 8.93 2.66
C ILE A 133 -1.99 9.29 1.38
N CYS A 134 -2.83 8.37 0.94
CA CYS A 134 -3.75 8.56 -0.17
C CYS A 134 -5.18 8.52 0.36
N THR A 135 -5.96 9.58 0.17
CA THR A 135 -7.35 9.63 0.60
C THR A 135 -8.21 10.36 -0.41
N CYS A 136 -9.50 10.05 -0.45
CA CYS A 136 -10.48 10.75 -1.24
C CYS A 136 -11.70 11.09 -0.38
N ALA A 137 -12.34 12.23 -0.68
CA ALA A 137 -13.59 12.65 -0.06
C ALA A 137 -14.45 13.32 -1.15
N GLY A 138 -15.53 12.64 -1.57
CA GLY A 138 -16.33 13.07 -2.71
C GLY A 138 -15.47 13.17 -3.98
N ASP A 139 -15.43 14.36 -4.57
CA ASP A 139 -14.68 14.65 -5.80
C ASP A 139 -13.22 15.07 -5.54
N SER A 140 -12.77 15.05 -4.30
CA SER A 140 -11.43 15.51 -3.90
C SER A 140 -10.53 14.33 -3.59
N PHE A 141 -9.32 14.38 -4.14
CA PHE A 141 -8.25 13.43 -3.83
C PHE A 141 -7.11 14.17 -3.12
N MET A 142 -6.57 13.56 -2.09
CA MET A 142 -5.43 14.11 -1.35
C MET A 142 -4.30 13.09 -1.30
N PHE A 143 -3.09 13.57 -1.59
CA PHE A 143 -1.85 12.82 -1.44
C PHE A 143 -0.91 13.60 -0.53
N LEU A 144 -0.51 13.01 0.57
CA LEU A 144 0.34 13.62 1.59
C LEU A 144 1.56 12.73 1.87
N THR A 145 2.67 13.38 2.17
CA THR A 145 3.93 12.73 2.57
C THR A 145 4.48 13.45 3.81
N GLU A 146 5.59 12.97 4.35
CA GLU A 146 6.32 13.63 5.44
C GLU A 146 6.76 15.06 5.10
N GLU A 147 6.83 15.42 3.82
CA GLU A 147 7.19 16.77 3.35
C GLU A 147 5.98 17.72 3.28
N SER A 148 4.76 17.19 3.46
CA SER A 148 3.53 17.97 3.45
C SER A 148 3.44 18.90 4.67
N SER A 149 2.66 19.99 4.57
CA SER A 149 2.50 20.91 5.69
C SER A 149 1.82 20.21 6.88
N LYS A 150 2.21 20.60 8.11
CA LYS A 150 1.59 20.08 9.33
C LYS A 150 0.07 20.27 9.34
N GLN A 151 -0.40 21.39 8.78
CA GLN A 151 -1.83 21.68 8.69
C GLN A 151 -2.54 20.68 7.75
N SER A 152 -1.95 20.34 6.61
CA SER A 152 -2.53 19.37 5.68
C SER A 152 -2.57 17.97 6.29
N ILE A 153 -1.52 17.58 7.02
CA ILE A 153 -1.45 16.29 7.72
C ILE A 153 -2.53 16.23 8.81
N SER A 154 -2.63 17.26 9.65
CA SER A 154 -3.64 17.35 10.72
C SER A 154 -5.07 17.24 10.19
N MET A 155 -5.38 17.86 9.04
CA MET A 155 -6.69 17.76 8.42
C MET A 155 -7.08 16.31 8.05
N VAL A 156 -6.14 15.47 7.68
CA VAL A 156 -6.40 14.08 7.25
C VAL A 156 -6.40 13.10 8.42
N VAL A 157 -5.68 13.42 9.49
CA VAL A 157 -5.62 12.61 10.72
C VAL A 157 -6.78 12.94 11.65
N GLU A 158 -7.17 14.22 11.78
CA GLU A 158 -8.19 14.67 12.74
C GLU A 158 -9.61 14.70 12.17
N ASN A 159 -9.80 14.85 10.84
CA ASN A 159 -11.10 15.07 10.19
C ASN A 159 -11.61 13.84 9.42
N ALA A 160 -11.72 12.69 10.07
CA ALA A 160 -12.58 11.62 9.58
C ALA A 160 -13.87 11.59 10.42
N GLN A 161 -14.74 12.55 10.21
CA GLN A 161 -16.16 12.51 10.62
C GLN A 161 -17.04 12.58 9.38
#